data_caa9df76a56934b2aa59b1c522b25fab
#
_entry.id   caa9df76a56934b2aa59b1c522b25fab
#
_cell.length_a   1.000
_cell.length_b   1.000
_cell.length_c   1.000
_cell.angle_alpha   90.00
_cell.angle_beta   90.00
_cell.angle_gamma   90.00
#
_symmetry.space_group_name_H-M   'P 1'
#
loop_
_entity.id
_entity.type
_entity.pdbx_description
1 polymer ?
#
loop_
_entity_poly.entity_id
_entity_poly.type
_entity_poly.pdbx_seq_one_letter_code
_entity_poly.pdbx_strand_id
1 'polypeptide(L)'
;MSKKNSLGKSHGFDCQIQGTLFFEIARIIDYHRPQAFLLENVKNLFSHDKGRTFQTIIDVLENQLGYKVQYRIINAKSYVPQNRERIYIVGFKEENEFIFDNLNIPDIKNGPLLSSVLHPEDGSEDNEDPFTQGELATVNPKYTISNKLWSYLKSYAEKHRIKGNGFGYGLFTKNDCARTLSARYYKDGSEVLIFQGSEKNPRRLTPRECARLMGFDEFRQKDFIIPVSDTQSYKQFGNSVVVPVIEEIAKNMLPYLSSLSLSEENTKLPLCA
;
A
#
# COMPACT_ATOMS: atom_id res chain seq x y z
N MET A 1 -25.47 30.72 -20.77
CA MET A 1 -26.22 29.48 -20.56
C MET A 1 -25.25 28.44 -20.00
N SER A 2 -25.33 28.20 -18.70
CA SER A 2 -24.46 27.26 -17.97
C SER A 2 -24.84 25.82 -18.35
N LYS A 3 -23.88 25.05 -18.91
CA LYS A 3 -24.04 23.60 -19.10
C LYS A 3 -24.08 22.96 -17.71
N LYS A 4 -25.26 22.45 -17.32
CA LYS A 4 -25.41 21.61 -16.13
C LYS A 4 -24.63 20.33 -16.35
N ASN A 5 -23.61 20.10 -15.51
CA ASN A 5 -22.83 18.89 -15.49
C ASN A 5 -23.72 17.67 -15.19
N SER A 6 -23.63 16.64 -16.01
CA SER A 6 -24.43 15.41 -15.95
C SER A 6 -24.13 14.54 -14.71
N LEU A 7 -23.16 14.88 -13.89
CA LEU A 7 -22.76 14.19 -12.65
C LEU A 7 -23.73 14.36 -11.46
N GLY A 8 -24.84 15.08 -11.64
CA GLY A 8 -25.78 15.43 -10.57
C GLY A 8 -26.94 14.47 -10.31
N LYS A 9 -26.95 13.25 -10.85
CA LYS A 9 -27.98 12.26 -10.53
C LYS A 9 -27.37 11.04 -9.87
N SER A 10 -27.53 10.99 -8.54
CA SER A 10 -27.25 9.82 -7.71
C SER A 10 -28.08 8.61 -8.17
N HIS A 11 -27.43 7.57 -8.67
CA HIS A 11 -28.00 6.24 -8.72
C HIS A 11 -27.10 5.27 -7.96
N GLY A 12 -27.56 4.91 -6.75
CA GLY A 12 -27.36 3.60 -6.19
C GLY A 12 -25.99 3.26 -5.58
N PHE A 13 -25.45 4.13 -4.71
CA PHE A 13 -24.44 3.67 -3.75
C PHE A 13 -25.02 3.73 -2.34
N ASP A 14 -25.52 2.60 -1.84
CA ASP A 14 -26.00 2.47 -0.45
C ASP A 14 -24.87 2.43 0.58
N CYS A 15 -23.62 2.59 0.18
CA CYS A 15 -22.48 2.83 1.07
C CYS A 15 -22.06 4.30 0.95
N GLN A 16 -22.74 5.17 1.68
CA GLN A 16 -22.63 6.64 1.57
C GLN A 16 -21.23 7.22 1.77
N ILE A 17 -20.26 6.49 2.34
CA ILE A 17 -18.93 7.03 2.64
C ILE A 17 -17.87 6.62 1.60
N GLN A 18 -17.91 5.39 1.10
CA GLN A 18 -16.92 4.95 0.08
C GLN A 18 -17.29 5.36 -1.34
N GLY A 19 -18.59 5.47 -1.62
CA GLY A 19 -19.09 5.97 -2.91
C GLY A 19 -18.78 7.45 -3.14
N THR A 20 -18.84 8.30 -2.10
CA THR A 20 -18.56 9.74 -2.21
C THR A 20 -17.13 10.03 -2.61
N LEU A 21 -16.14 9.28 -2.10
CA LEU A 21 -14.73 9.53 -2.42
C LEU A 21 -14.39 9.24 -3.89
N PHE A 22 -14.93 8.17 -4.47
CA PHE A 22 -14.73 7.90 -5.89
C PHE A 22 -15.34 9.01 -6.77
N PHE A 23 -16.52 9.53 -6.44
CA PHE A 23 -17.12 10.63 -7.19
C PHE A 23 -16.35 11.93 -7.09
N GLU A 24 -15.66 12.19 -5.97
CA GLU A 24 -14.71 13.31 -5.88
C GLU A 24 -13.51 13.09 -6.79
N ILE A 25 -12.96 11.87 -6.88
CA ILE A 25 -11.91 11.54 -7.85
C ILE A 25 -12.41 11.75 -9.28
N ALA A 26 -13.60 11.25 -9.62
CA ALA A 26 -14.21 11.43 -10.94
C ALA A 26 -14.41 12.93 -11.27
N ARG A 27 -14.86 13.74 -10.31
CA ARG A 27 -15.00 15.20 -10.46
C ARG A 27 -13.66 15.88 -10.74
N ILE A 28 -12.59 15.47 -10.04
CA ILE A 28 -11.23 16.00 -10.24
C ILE A 28 -10.72 15.63 -11.64
N ILE A 29 -10.91 14.37 -12.07
CA ILE A 29 -10.51 13.92 -13.42
C ILE A 29 -11.30 14.68 -14.48
N ASP A 30 -12.62 14.87 -14.30
CA ASP A 30 -13.45 15.63 -15.24
C ASP A 30 -13.01 17.09 -15.36
N TYR A 31 -12.68 17.71 -14.24
CA TYR A 31 -12.25 19.12 -14.22
C TYR A 31 -10.86 19.33 -14.85
N HIS A 32 -9.88 18.52 -14.48
CA HIS A 32 -8.50 18.69 -14.93
C HIS A 32 -8.18 18.00 -16.26
N ARG A 33 -8.99 17.03 -16.66
CA ARG A 33 -8.83 16.27 -17.92
C ARG A 33 -7.38 15.82 -18.16
N PRO A 34 -6.72 15.14 -17.18
CA PRO A 34 -5.34 14.73 -17.32
C PRO A 34 -5.17 13.77 -18.53
N GLN A 35 -3.97 13.72 -19.09
CA GLN A 35 -3.68 12.79 -20.21
C GLN A 35 -3.79 11.32 -19.77
N ALA A 36 -3.40 11.04 -18.53
CA ALA A 36 -3.60 9.74 -17.90
C ALA A 36 -3.80 9.87 -16.40
N PHE A 37 -4.31 8.81 -15.78
CA PHE A 37 -4.40 8.66 -14.33
C PHE A 37 -4.05 7.22 -13.92
N LEU A 38 -3.62 7.07 -12.69
CA LEU A 38 -3.43 5.80 -12.00
C LEU A 38 -4.20 5.84 -10.69
N LEU A 39 -5.13 4.90 -10.49
CA LEU A 39 -5.88 4.72 -9.24
C LEU A 39 -5.54 3.37 -8.63
N GLU A 40 -5.54 3.31 -7.30
CA GLU A 40 -5.31 2.09 -6.53
C GLU A 40 -6.45 1.86 -5.54
N ASN A 41 -6.79 0.60 -5.32
CA ASN A 41 -7.73 0.23 -4.27
C ASN A 41 -7.47 -1.20 -3.77
N VAL A 42 -8.12 -1.57 -2.68
CA VAL A 42 -8.10 -2.96 -2.18
C VAL A 42 -8.71 -3.92 -3.20
N LYS A 43 -8.17 -5.15 -3.30
CA LYS A 43 -8.68 -6.20 -4.19
C LYS A 43 -10.19 -6.41 -4.08
N ASN A 44 -10.74 -6.30 -2.86
CA ASN A 44 -12.16 -6.52 -2.62
C ASN A 44 -13.08 -5.56 -3.39
N LEU A 45 -12.59 -4.41 -3.86
CA LEU A 45 -13.35 -3.52 -4.73
C LEU A 45 -13.88 -4.25 -5.97
N PHE A 46 -13.06 -5.15 -6.54
CA PHE A 46 -13.42 -5.91 -7.75
C PHE A 46 -14.66 -6.80 -7.55
N SER A 47 -14.81 -7.38 -6.36
CA SER A 47 -15.93 -8.29 -6.03
C SER A 47 -17.01 -7.66 -5.15
N HIS A 48 -16.81 -6.41 -4.70
CA HIS A 48 -17.75 -5.72 -3.82
C HIS A 48 -19.12 -5.60 -4.48
N ASP A 49 -20.17 -5.90 -3.72
CA ASP A 49 -21.56 -5.90 -4.17
C ASP A 49 -21.75 -6.72 -5.46
N LYS A 50 -21.19 -7.93 -5.48
CA LYS A 50 -21.24 -8.85 -6.67
C LYS A 50 -20.62 -8.23 -7.93
N GLY A 51 -19.62 -7.34 -7.77
CA GLY A 51 -18.93 -6.64 -8.85
C GLY A 51 -19.62 -5.35 -9.32
N ARG A 52 -20.81 -5.04 -8.85
CA ARG A 52 -21.58 -3.85 -9.31
C ARG A 52 -20.86 -2.54 -9.02
N THR A 53 -20.23 -2.43 -7.86
CA THR A 53 -19.44 -1.23 -7.48
C THR A 53 -18.32 -0.99 -8.47
N PHE A 54 -17.56 -2.04 -8.80
CA PHE A 54 -16.45 -1.92 -9.74
C PHE A 54 -16.94 -1.58 -11.15
N GLN A 55 -18.00 -2.25 -11.62
CA GLN A 55 -18.59 -1.96 -12.92
C GLN A 55 -19.07 -0.51 -13.06
N THR A 56 -19.64 0.06 -11.99
CA THR A 56 -20.04 1.48 -12.00
C THR A 56 -18.84 2.41 -12.08
N ILE A 57 -17.71 2.07 -11.39
CA ILE A 57 -16.46 2.84 -11.49
C ILE A 57 -15.97 2.86 -12.94
N ILE A 58 -15.90 1.71 -13.57
CA ILE A 58 -15.46 1.59 -14.98
C ILE A 58 -16.40 2.35 -15.91
N ASP A 59 -17.73 2.20 -15.75
CA ASP A 59 -18.71 2.94 -16.56
C ASP A 59 -18.55 4.47 -16.47
N VAL A 60 -18.31 4.99 -15.27
CA VAL A 60 -18.04 6.43 -15.09
C VAL A 60 -16.76 6.84 -15.80
N LEU A 61 -15.67 6.09 -15.63
CA LEU A 61 -14.39 6.44 -16.21
C LEU A 61 -14.39 6.33 -17.74
N GLU A 62 -15.01 5.29 -18.31
CA GLU A 62 -15.04 5.04 -19.75
C GLU A 62 -16.16 5.82 -20.45
N ASN A 63 -17.42 5.65 -20.02
CA ASN A 63 -18.57 6.15 -20.78
C ASN A 63 -18.93 7.59 -20.43
N GLN A 64 -18.71 8.05 -19.18
CA GLN A 64 -19.04 9.41 -18.79
C GLN A 64 -17.85 10.36 -18.95
N LEU A 65 -16.63 9.91 -18.60
CA LEU A 65 -15.42 10.71 -18.69
C LEU A 65 -14.63 10.48 -19.99
N GLY A 66 -14.89 9.40 -20.71
CA GLY A 66 -14.33 9.12 -22.04
C GLY A 66 -12.89 8.65 -22.03
N TYR A 67 -12.40 8.06 -20.92
CA TYR A 67 -11.05 7.50 -20.84
C TYR A 67 -11.01 6.05 -21.34
N LYS A 68 -9.85 5.64 -21.86
CA LYS A 68 -9.54 4.24 -22.16
C LYS A 68 -8.96 3.61 -20.92
N VAL A 69 -9.69 2.68 -20.31
CA VAL A 69 -9.37 2.16 -18.97
C VAL A 69 -8.89 0.72 -19.05
N GLN A 70 -7.80 0.45 -18.35
CA GLN A 70 -7.34 -0.89 -18.08
C GLN A 70 -7.14 -1.09 -16.58
N TYR A 71 -7.26 -2.33 -16.13
CA TYR A 71 -7.06 -2.65 -14.71
C TYR A 71 -6.45 -4.04 -14.53
N ARG A 72 -5.72 -4.19 -13.42
CA ARG A 72 -5.12 -5.46 -13.02
C ARG A 72 -5.02 -5.55 -11.52
N ILE A 73 -5.22 -6.76 -10.98
CA ILE A 73 -4.88 -7.07 -9.59
C ILE A 73 -3.43 -7.52 -9.56
N ILE A 74 -2.59 -6.83 -8.78
CA ILE A 74 -1.18 -7.16 -8.59
C ILE A 74 -0.94 -7.46 -7.12
N ASN A 75 -0.18 -8.53 -6.85
CA ASN A 75 0.29 -8.86 -5.52
C ASN A 75 1.70 -8.30 -5.34
N ALA A 76 1.88 -7.42 -4.37
CA ALA A 76 3.18 -6.82 -4.07
C ALA A 76 4.25 -7.83 -3.59
N LYS A 77 3.86 -9.08 -3.29
CA LYS A 77 4.78 -10.15 -2.86
C LYS A 77 5.92 -10.43 -3.86
N SER A 78 5.75 -10.06 -5.11
CA SER A 78 6.81 -10.12 -6.12
C SER A 78 7.93 -9.12 -5.89
N TYR A 79 7.68 -8.03 -5.16
CA TYR A 79 8.59 -6.89 -4.99
C TYR A 79 9.05 -6.68 -3.55
N VAL A 80 8.16 -6.96 -2.58
CA VAL A 80 8.40 -6.77 -1.15
C VAL A 80 7.92 -7.99 -0.37
N PRO A 81 8.47 -8.29 0.82
CA PRO A 81 8.10 -9.50 1.57
C PRO A 81 6.73 -9.36 2.25
N GLN A 82 5.71 -8.96 1.47
CA GLN A 82 4.36 -8.73 1.95
C GLN A 82 3.31 -9.25 0.96
N ASN A 83 2.42 -10.10 1.41
CA ASN A 83 1.25 -10.52 0.65
C ASN A 83 0.20 -9.39 0.67
N ARG A 84 0.26 -8.50 -0.35
CA ARG A 84 -0.62 -7.33 -0.48
C ARG A 84 -1.17 -7.25 -1.90
N GLU A 85 -2.41 -7.73 -2.07
CA GLU A 85 -3.11 -7.66 -3.34
C GLU A 85 -3.90 -6.36 -3.46
N ARG A 86 -3.68 -5.63 -4.56
CA ARG A 86 -4.38 -4.39 -4.87
C ARG A 86 -4.84 -4.40 -6.32
N ILE A 87 -5.97 -3.75 -6.57
CA ILE A 87 -6.40 -3.45 -7.92
C ILE A 87 -5.81 -2.10 -8.33
N TYR A 88 -5.20 -2.06 -9.50
CA TYR A 88 -4.68 -0.87 -10.15
C TYR A 88 -5.51 -0.60 -11.37
N ILE A 89 -5.93 0.66 -11.55
CA ILE A 89 -6.77 1.12 -12.66
C ILE A 89 -6.01 2.24 -13.34
N VAL A 90 -5.65 2.06 -14.60
CA VAL A 90 -4.99 3.05 -15.44
C VAL A 90 -5.96 3.53 -16.48
N GLY A 91 -6.08 4.84 -16.65
CA GLY A 91 -6.88 5.44 -17.71
C GLY A 91 -6.06 6.42 -18.55
N PHE A 92 -6.24 6.37 -19.85
CA PHE A 92 -5.66 7.32 -20.80
C PHE A 92 -6.78 8.07 -21.51
N LYS A 93 -6.55 9.35 -21.79
CA LYS A 93 -7.49 10.19 -22.53
C LYS A 93 -7.60 9.78 -23.99
N GLU A 94 -6.47 9.41 -24.58
CA GLU A 94 -6.37 8.98 -25.97
C GLU A 94 -6.18 7.47 -26.07
N GLU A 95 -6.55 6.89 -27.20
CA GLU A 95 -6.30 5.49 -27.55
C GLU A 95 -4.79 5.22 -27.57
N ASN A 96 -4.35 4.11 -27.01
CA ASN A 96 -2.95 3.70 -26.99
C ASN A 96 -2.83 2.18 -26.82
N GLU A 97 -1.60 1.66 -26.87
CA GLU A 97 -1.30 0.22 -26.78
C GLU A 97 -0.86 -0.21 -25.36
N PHE A 98 -1.12 0.60 -24.32
CA PHE A 98 -0.80 0.21 -22.94
C PHE A 98 -1.60 -1.03 -22.55
N ILE A 99 -0.91 -2.06 -22.09
CA ILE A 99 -1.51 -3.24 -21.47
C ILE A 99 -0.71 -3.65 -20.23
N PHE A 100 -1.43 -4.04 -19.19
CA PHE A 100 -0.79 -4.51 -17.95
C PHE A 100 0.06 -5.78 -18.12
N ASP A 101 -0.12 -6.55 -19.20
CA ASP A 101 0.66 -7.77 -19.45
C ASP A 101 2.10 -7.47 -19.88
N ASN A 102 2.40 -6.24 -20.30
CA ASN A 102 3.76 -5.78 -20.62
C ASN A 102 4.58 -5.41 -19.37
N LEU A 103 3.97 -5.37 -18.19
CA LEU A 103 4.69 -5.12 -16.93
C LEU A 103 5.68 -6.24 -16.62
N ASN A 104 6.92 -5.87 -16.31
CA ASN A 104 7.94 -6.83 -15.88
C ASN A 104 7.77 -7.14 -14.37
N ILE A 105 6.77 -7.97 -14.05
CA ILE A 105 6.50 -8.40 -12.68
C ILE A 105 7.36 -9.62 -12.35
N PRO A 106 8.26 -9.55 -11.34
CA PRO A 106 9.07 -10.70 -10.93
C PRO A 106 8.22 -11.90 -10.52
N ASP A 107 8.73 -13.13 -10.71
CA ASP A 107 8.04 -14.33 -10.26
C ASP A 107 7.84 -14.29 -8.74
N ILE A 108 6.59 -14.42 -8.32
CA ILE A 108 6.17 -14.40 -6.91
C ILE A 108 6.84 -15.48 -6.06
N LYS A 109 7.31 -16.57 -6.68
CA LYS A 109 8.04 -17.64 -6.01
C LYS A 109 9.44 -17.21 -5.56
N ASN A 110 10.02 -16.25 -6.26
CA ASN A 110 11.34 -15.68 -6.00
C ASN A 110 11.26 -14.34 -5.27
N GLY A 111 10.08 -13.97 -4.77
CA GLY A 111 9.87 -12.74 -4.04
C GLY A 111 10.73 -12.66 -2.77
N PRO A 112 11.05 -11.44 -2.30
CA PRO A 112 11.89 -11.24 -1.13
C PRO A 112 11.28 -11.80 0.15
N LEU A 113 12.14 -12.08 1.14
CA LEU A 113 11.76 -12.52 2.48
C LEU A 113 11.90 -11.38 3.49
N LEU A 114 11.30 -11.52 4.66
CA LEU A 114 11.37 -10.51 5.72
C LEU A 114 12.81 -10.15 6.13
N SER A 115 13.78 -11.05 5.94
CA SER A 115 15.21 -10.74 6.14
C SER A 115 15.70 -9.54 5.32
N SER A 116 15.03 -9.19 4.22
CA SER A 116 15.40 -8.03 3.38
C SER A 116 14.92 -6.67 3.92
N VAL A 117 14.08 -6.67 4.95
CA VAL A 117 13.49 -5.43 5.52
C VAL A 117 13.71 -5.29 7.03
N LEU A 118 13.91 -6.39 7.75
CA LEU A 118 14.14 -6.38 9.19
C LEU A 118 15.52 -5.82 9.52
N HIS A 119 15.64 -5.13 10.67
CA HIS A 119 16.94 -4.76 11.22
C HIS A 119 17.76 -6.02 11.47
N PRO A 120 19.03 -6.08 11.01
CA PRO A 120 19.88 -7.26 11.14
C PRO A 120 20.35 -7.52 12.58
N GLU A 121 20.42 -6.50 13.42
CA GLU A 121 20.82 -6.53 14.84
C GLU A 121 22.23 -7.14 15.08
N ASP A 122 23.14 -6.94 14.12
CA ASP A 122 24.51 -7.49 14.10
C ASP A 122 25.60 -6.42 13.92
N GLY A 123 25.24 -5.14 13.98
CA GLY A 123 26.15 -4.00 13.77
C GLY A 123 26.47 -3.70 12.30
N SER A 124 25.88 -4.41 11.36
CA SER A 124 26.03 -4.11 9.92
C SER A 124 25.16 -2.94 9.45
N GLU A 125 24.33 -2.41 10.33
CA GLU A 125 23.49 -1.22 10.13
C GLU A 125 23.77 -0.23 11.26
N ASP A 126 23.82 1.07 10.94
CA ASP A 126 23.98 2.12 11.96
C ASP A 126 22.75 2.19 12.87
N ASN A 127 23.01 2.59 14.12
CA ASN A 127 21.91 2.84 15.06
C ASN A 127 20.99 3.96 14.56
N GLU A 128 19.69 3.79 14.74
CA GLU A 128 18.64 4.77 14.39
C GLU A 128 17.68 4.97 15.56
N ASP A 129 17.97 5.94 16.44
CA ASP A 129 17.02 6.33 17.49
C ASP A 129 15.74 6.90 16.89
N PRO A 130 14.55 6.55 17.37
CA PRO A 130 14.25 5.67 18.50
C PRO A 130 13.94 4.20 18.12
N PHE A 131 14.30 3.75 16.90
CA PHE A 131 13.92 2.44 16.38
C PHE A 131 14.87 1.33 16.83
N THR A 132 16.16 1.64 16.83
CA THR A 132 17.22 0.73 17.28
C THR A 132 18.06 1.37 18.38
N GLN A 133 18.96 0.60 19.01
CA GLN A 133 19.85 1.05 20.08
C GLN A 133 21.16 0.28 20.10
N GLY A 134 22.21 0.94 20.60
CA GLY A 134 23.54 0.35 20.80
C GLY A 134 24.32 0.08 19.51
N GLU A 135 25.54 -0.43 19.66
CA GLU A 135 26.51 -0.64 18.55
C GLU A 135 26.02 -1.69 17.54
N LEU A 136 25.23 -2.65 17.98
CA LEU A 136 24.65 -3.70 17.11
C LEU A 136 23.36 -3.27 16.45
N ALA A 137 22.89 -2.03 16.65
CA ALA A 137 21.61 -1.51 16.17
C ALA A 137 20.44 -2.45 16.51
N THR A 138 20.40 -2.98 17.75
CA THR A 138 19.35 -3.89 18.18
C THR A 138 18.01 -3.16 18.26
N VAL A 139 16.92 -3.82 17.88
CA VAL A 139 15.59 -3.22 17.90
C VAL A 139 15.21 -2.81 19.32
N ASN A 140 14.73 -1.57 19.48
CA ASN A 140 14.36 -1.03 20.78
C ASN A 140 13.28 -1.92 21.45
N PRO A 141 13.48 -2.33 22.71
CA PRO A 141 12.55 -3.21 23.43
C PRO A 141 11.09 -2.70 23.51
N LYS A 142 10.86 -1.40 23.29
CA LYS A 142 9.50 -0.83 23.22
C LYS A 142 8.60 -1.50 22.15
N TYR A 143 9.21 -2.13 21.13
CA TYR A 143 8.47 -2.85 20.09
C TYR A 143 8.08 -4.27 20.50
N THR A 144 8.68 -4.83 21.53
CA THR A 144 8.27 -6.13 22.08
C THR A 144 6.93 -5.98 22.78
N ILE A 145 5.96 -6.83 22.43
CA ILE A 145 4.62 -6.76 23.03
C ILE A 145 4.62 -7.29 24.47
N SER A 146 3.76 -6.69 25.30
CA SER A 146 3.65 -7.09 26.70
C SER A 146 3.11 -8.51 26.88
N ASN A 147 3.40 -9.15 28.02
CA ASN A 147 2.84 -10.46 28.38
C ASN A 147 1.31 -10.46 28.37
N LYS A 148 0.68 -9.36 28.82
CA LYS A 148 -0.77 -9.19 28.80
C LYS A 148 -1.32 -9.24 27.40
N LEU A 149 -0.73 -8.46 26.48
CA LEU A 149 -1.15 -8.42 25.07
C LEU A 149 -0.91 -9.78 24.38
N TRP A 150 0.26 -10.39 24.60
CA TRP A 150 0.57 -11.68 24.02
C TRP A 150 -0.38 -12.78 24.47
N SER A 151 -0.69 -12.86 25.77
CA SER A 151 -1.68 -13.80 26.30
C SER A 151 -3.07 -13.59 25.73
N TYR A 152 -3.49 -12.33 25.60
CA TYR A 152 -4.75 -11.98 24.96
C TYR A 152 -4.81 -12.45 23.48
N LEU A 153 -3.78 -12.16 22.70
CA LEU A 153 -3.73 -12.54 21.27
C LEU A 153 -3.76 -14.07 21.09
N LYS A 154 -3.05 -14.81 21.93
CA LYS A 154 -3.10 -16.29 21.93
C LYS A 154 -4.51 -16.82 22.23
N SER A 155 -5.14 -16.31 23.30
CA SER A 155 -6.49 -16.71 23.69
C SER A 155 -7.53 -16.34 22.63
N TYR A 156 -7.38 -15.17 21.99
CA TYR A 156 -8.23 -14.73 20.90
C TYR A 156 -8.11 -15.65 19.67
N ALA A 157 -6.88 -15.96 19.25
CA ALA A 157 -6.64 -16.84 18.12
C ALA A 157 -7.21 -18.25 18.37
N GLU A 158 -7.01 -18.80 19.58
CA GLU A 158 -7.56 -20.13 19.95
C GLU A 158 -9.09 -20.16 19.92
N LYS A 159 -9.74 -19.12 20.48
CA LYS A 159 -11.20 -18.97 20.41
C LYS A 159 -11.72 -18.97 18.97
N HIS A 160 -10.99 -18.33 18.05
CA HIS A 160 -11.38 -18.24 16.64
C HIS A 160 -11.03 -19.52 15.85
N ARG A 161 -9.95 -20.21 16.24
CA ARG A 161 -9.62 -21.53 15.71
C ARG A 161 -10.73 -22.53 16.00
N ILE A 162 -11.22 -22.55 17.24
CA ILE A 162 -12.35 -23.41 17.65
C ILE A 162 -13.62 -23.11 16.86
N LYS A 163 -13.85 -21.84 16.53
CA LYS A 163 -15.00 -21.40 15.70
C LYS A 163 -14.83 -21.66 14.21
N GLY A 164 -13.68 -22.11 13.75
CA GLY A 164 -13.39 -22.39 12.33
C GLY A 164 -13.26 -21.15 11.43
N ASN A 165 -13.10 -19.93 11.99
CA ASN A 165 -13.06 -18.70 11.18
C ASN A 165 -11.67 -18.08 11.00
N GLY A 166 -10.60 -18.69 11.48
CA GLY A 166 -9.21 -18.34 11.14
C GLY A 166 -8.73 -16.95 11.56
N PHE A 167 -9.47 -16.19 12.36
CA PHE A 167 -9.01 -14.91 12.89
C PHE A 167 -7.93 -15.12 13.97
N GLY A 168 -6.89 -14.27 13.95
CA GLY A 168 -5.81 -14.34 14.92
C GLY A 168 -4.64 -13.45 14.52
N TYR A 169 -3.53 -13.63 15.23
CA TYR A 169 -2.28 -12.92 14.91
C TYR A 169 -1.50 -13.59 13.77
N GLY A 170 -0.59 -12.83 13.16
CA GLY A 170 0.45 -13.35 12.25
C GLY A 170 1.80 -13.34 12.96
N LEU A 171 2.40 -14.50 13.15
CA LEU A 171 3.75 -14.65 13.71
C LEU A 171 4.70 -15.12 12.61
N PHE A 172 5.77 -14.36 12.40
CA PHE A 172 6.69 -14.54 11.28
C PHE A 172 8.14 -14.56 11.75
N THR A 173 8.97 -15.25 10.99
CA THR A 173 10.42 -15.26 11.09
C THR A 173 11.02 -14.44 9.95
N LYS A 174 12.34 -14.21 9.98
CA LYS A 174 13.06 -13.56 8.88
C LYS A 174 12.97 -14.27 7.53
N ASN A 175 12.60 -15.55 7.53
CA ASN A 175 12.49 -16.38 6.33
C ASN A 175 11.07 -16.46 5.77
N ASP A 176 10.15 -15.66 6.28
CA ASP A 176 8.75 -15.65 5.87
C ASP A 176 8.43 -14.42 5.01
N CYS A 177 7.23 -14.44 4.43
CA CYS A 177 6.57 -13.30 3.82
C CYS A 177 5.39 -12.89 4.70
N ALA A 178 5.29 -11.60 5.04
CA ALA A 178 4.27 -11.08 5.94
C ALA A 178 2.87 -11.06 5.32
N ARG A 179 1.86 -10.95 6.18
CA ARG A 179 0.51 -10.51 5.80
C ARG A 179 0.51 -9.02 5.43
N THR A 180 -0.59 -8.56 4.87
CA THR A 180 -0.81 -7.14 4.57
C THR A 180 -0.69 -6.27 5.82
N LEU A 181 0.22 -5.31 5.81
CA LEU A 181 0.29 -4.22 6.79
C LEU A 181 -0.94 -3.32 6.59
N SER A 182 -1.76 -3.16 7.63
CA SER A 182 -2.96 -2.32 7.57
C SER A 182 -2.77 -1.00 8.32
N ALA A 183 -3.61 0.00 8.02
CA ALA A 183 -3.65 1.26 8.77
C ALA A 183 -3.98 1.09 10.26
N ARG A 184 -4.46 -0.09 10.68
CA ARG A 184 -4.79 -0.41 12.07
C ARG A 184 -3.63 -1.01 12.85
N TYR A 185 -2.49 -1.26 12.20
CA TYR A 185 -1.30 -1.86 12.80
C TYR A 185 -0.84 -1.14 14.08
N TYR A 186 -1.06 0.17 14.15
CA TYR A 186 -0.75 0.96 15.35
C TYR A 186 -1.47 0.48 16.64
N LYS A 187 -2.57 -0.29 16.54
CA LYS A 187 -3.36 -0.73 17.71
C LYS A 187 -2.62 -1.80 18.51
N ASP A 188 -2.50 -2.99 17.96
CA ASP A 188 -1.89 -4.14 18.61
C ASP A 188 -0.78 -4.81 17.78
N GLY A 189 -0.67 -4.43 16.51
CA GLY A 189 0.33 -4.97 15.58
C GLY A 189 0.13 -6.44 15.24
N SER A 190 -1.05 -6.98 15.53
CA SER A 190 -1.30 -8.42 15.43
C SER A 190 -1.23 -9.00 14.01
N GLU A 191 -1.31 -8.15 12.98
CA GLU A 191 -1.18 -8.60 11.59
C GLU A 191 0.23 -9.14 11.28
N VAL A 192 1.27 -8.49 11.85
CA VAL A 192 2.68 -8.85 11.60
C VAL A 192 3.47 -8.75 12.90
N LEU A 193 3.65 -9.88 13.55
CA LEU A 193 4.53 -10.02 14.71
C LEU A 193 5.78 -10.80 14.32
N ILE A 194 6.94 -10.35 14.80
CA ILE A 194 8.24 -10.98 14.52
C ILE A 194 8.64 -11.84 15.70
N PHE A 195 8.93 -13.10 15.43
CA PHE A 195 9.42 -14.05 16.41
C PHE A 195 10.85 -13.70 16.87
N GLN A 196 11.08 -13.65 18.18
CA GLN A 196 12.35 -13.30 18.80
C GLN A 196 12.98 -14.47 19.62
N GLY A 197 12.57 -15.71 19.34
CA GLY A 197 12.94 -16.88 20.13
C GLY A 197 11.89 -17.23 21.19
N SER A 198 12.08 -18.37 21.87
CA SER A 198 11.13 -18.89 22.89
C SER A 198 11.10 -18.07 24.17
N GLU A 199 12.21 -17.40 24.50
CA GLU A 199 12.40 -16.67 25.76
C GLU A 199 11.80 -15.27 25.78
N LYS A 200 11.45 -14.74 24.61
CA LYS A 200 10.90 -13.39 24.45
C LYS A 200 9.52 -13.42 23.78
N ASN A 201 8.67 -12.48 24.18
CA ASN A 201 7.44 -12.23 23.42
C ASN A 201 7.79 -11.73 22.02
N PRO A 202 6.94 -11.96 21.01
CA PRO A 202 7.16 -11.41 19.70
C PRO A 202 7.13 -9.86 19.74
N ARG A 203 7.71 -9.25 18.70
CA ARG A 203 7.72 -7.80 18.55
C ARG A 203 6.92 -7.34 17.36
N ARG A 204 6.52 -6.08 17.37
CA ARG A 204 6.04 -5.38 16.18
C ARG A 204 7.21 -4.98 15.29
N LEU A 205 6.93 -4.68 14.04
CA LEU A 205 7.85 -3.98 13.16
C LEU A 205 8.14 -2.58 13.69
N THR A 206 9.34 -2.08 13.48
CA THR A 206 9.64 -0.65 13.66
C THR A 206 9.03 0.17 12.51
N PRO A 207 8.84 1.50 12.65
CA PRO A 207 8.48 2.36 11.53
C PRO A 207 9.44 2.26 10.34
N ARG A 208 10.75 2.11 10.57
CA ARG A 208 11.74 1.90 9.50
C ARG A 208 11.50 0.59 8.74
N GLU A 209 11.28 -0.50 9.46
CA GLU A 209 10.93 -1.78 8.83
C GLU A 209 9.62 -1.70 8.04
N CYS A 210 8.64 -0.91 8.51
CA CYS A 210 7.41 -0.65 7.75
C CYS A 210 7.68 0.16 6.47
N ALA A 211 8.58 1.16 6.51
CA ALA A 211 8.98 1.90 5.32
C ALA A 211 9.61 0.97 4.27
N ARG A 212 10.55 0.11 4.68
CA ARG A 212 11.18 -0.89 3.82
C ARG A 212 10.16 -1.91 3.28
N LEU A 213 9.22 -2.36 4.11
CA LEU A 213 8.16 -3.29 3.73
C LEU A 213 7.21 -2.70 2.68
N MET A 214 7.14 -1.39 2.56
CA MET A 214 6.37 -0.68 1.54
C MET A 214 7.24 -0.19 0.37
N GLY A 215 8.57 -0.39 0.43
CA GLY A 215 9.52 0.01 -0.62
C GLY A 215 9.85 1.50 -0.65
N PHE A 216 9.61 2.24 0.46
CA PHE A 216 10.05 3.63 0.59
C PHE A 216 11.54 3.75 0.88
N ASP A 217 12.15 2.69 1.35
CA ASP A 217 13.55 2.62 1.71
C ASP A 217 14.10 1.25 1.37
N GLU A 218 15.37 1.18 0.97
CA GLU A 218 16.03 -0.08 0.72
C GLU A 218 16.67 -0.65 1.99
N PHE A 219 17.09 -1.91 1.94
CA PHE A 219 17.78 -2.54 3.05
C PHE A 219 19.08 -1.78 3.38
N ARG A 220 19.25 -1.46 4.66
CA ARG A 220 20.37 -0.65 5.20
C ARG A 220 20.42 0.81 4.78
N GLN A 221 19.50 1.28 3.94
CA GLN A 221 19.35 2.70 3.65
C GLN A 221 18.39 3.37 4.64
N LYS A 222 18.56 4.67 4.86
CA LYS A 222 17.77 5.49 5.77
C LYS A 222 17.47 6.87 5.17
N ASP A 223 17.42 6.92 3.82
CA ASP A 223 17.22 8.18 3.11
C ASP A 223 15.79 8.72 3.29
N PHE A 224 14.84 7.82 3.50
CA PHE A 224 13.46 8.20 3.78
C PHE A 224 13.30 8.69 5.23
N ILE A 225 13.07 9.98 5.41
CA ILE A 225 12.93 10.60 6.74
C ILE A 225 11.55 10.29 7.33
N ILE A 226 11.50 9.82 8.58
CA ILE A 226 10.27 9.52 9.32
C ILE A 226 10.09 10.53 10.47
N PRO A 227 9.50 11.71 10.24
CA PRO A 227 9.45 12.79 11.22
C PRO A 227 8.24 12.72 12.16
N VAL A 228 7.43 11.67 12.06
CA VAL A 228 6.17 11.53 12.80
C VAL A 228 6.25 10.43 13.86
N SER A 229 5.30 10.40 14.79
CA SER A 229 5.22 9.35 15.81
C SER A 229 5.00 7.96 15.22
N ASP A 230 5.39 6.90 15.95
CA ASP A 230 5.17 5.50 15.56
C ASP A 230 3.71 5.23 15.16
N THR A 231 2.75 5.79 15.91
CA THR A 231 1.31 5.66 15.62
C THR A 231 0.93 6.24 14.26
N GLN A 232 1.46 7.41 13.92
CA GLN A 232 1.19 8.05 12.63
C GLN A 232 1.92 7.31 11.50
N SER A 233 3.17 6.90 11.72
CA SER A 233 3.94 6.09 10.76
C SER A 233 3.19 4.82 10.37
N TYR A 234 2.71 4.05 11.35
CA TYR A 234 1.94 2.84 11.08
C TYR A 234 0.66 3.11 10.28
N LYS A 235 -0.06 4.20 10.59
CA LYS A 235 -1.25 4.59 9.82
C LYS A 235 -0.91 4.96 8.39
N GLN A 236 0.15 5.76 8.21
CA GLN A 236 0.58 6.23 6.89
C GLN A 236 1.07 5.06 6.04
N PHE A 237 1.99 4.23 6.53
CA PHE A 237 2.48 3.06 5.79
C PHE A 237 1.39 2.04 5.50
N GLY A 238 0.48 1.79 6.44
CA GLY A 238 -0.65 0.87 6.22
C GLY A 238 -1.62 1.34 5.14
N ASN A 239 -1.77 2.66 4.95
CA ASN A 239 -2.59 3.28 3.90
C ASN A 239 -1.83 3.55 2.60
N SER A 240 -0.50 3.42 2.61
CA SER A 240 0.29 3.76 1.43
C SER A 240 0.26 2.67 0.36
N VAL A 241 0.76 3.03 -0.80
CA VAL A 241 1.04 2.12 -1.92
C VAL A 241 2.41 1.44 -1.71
N VAL A 242 2.62 0.31 -2.39
CA VAL A 242 3.96 -0.31 -2.47
C VAL A 242 4.72 0.36 -3.62
N VAL A 243 5.79 1.07 -3.28
CA VAL A 243 6.53 1.94 -4.21
C VAL A 243 6.98 1.21 -5.49
N PRO A 244 7.68 0.05 -5.43
CA PRO A 244 8.14 -0.62 -6.66
C PRO A 244 7.02 -1.09 -7.59
N VAL A 245 5.81 -1.36 -7.09
CA VAL A 245 4.66 -1.68 -7.96
C VAL A 245 4.20 -0.44 -8.72
N ILE A 246 4.11 0.71 -8.05
CA ILE A 246 3.73 1.98 -8.70
C ILE A 246 4.79 2.39 -9.71
N GLU A 247 6.06 2.23 -9.35
CA GLU A 247 7.19 2.55 -10.25
C GLU A 247 7.13 1.72 -11.54
N GLU A 248 6.89 0.41 -11.45
CA GLU A 248 6.77 -0.47 -12.61
C GLU A 248 5.59 -0.06 -13.50
N ILE A 249 4.42 0.23 -12.91
CA ILE A 249 3.26 0.71 -13.67
C ILE A 249 3.58 2.05 -14.34
N ALA A 250 4.15 3.01 -13.61
CA ALA A 250 4.48 4.33 -14.13
C ALA A 250 5.49 4.27 -15.28
N LYS A 251 6.55 3.44 -15.17
CA LYS A 251 7.51 3.21 -16.26
C LYS A 251 6.82 2.73 -17.54
N ASN A 252 5.86 1.85 -17.41
CA ASN A 252 5.11 1.33 -18.56
C ASN A 252 4.07 2.32 -19.11
N MET A 253 3.61 3.29 -18.31
CA MET A 253 2.72 4.36 -18.76
C MET A 253 3.45 5.46 -19.56
N LEU A 254 4.70 5.77 -19.20
CA LEU A 254 5.47 6.90 -19.76
C LEU A 254 5.51 6.96 -21.29
N PRO A 255 5.72 5.87 -22.05
CA PRO A 255 5.76 5.92 -23.51
C PRO A 255 4.47 6.43 -24.16
N TYR A 256 3.34 6.29 -23.47
CA TYR A 256 2.01 6.65 -23.96
C TYR A 256 1.54 8.04 -23.49
N LEU A 257 2.31 8.69 -22.65
CA LEU A 257 2.08 10.09 -22.34
C LEU A 257 2.68 10.90 -23.48
N SER A 258 1.83 11.62 -24.22
CA SER A 258 2.27 12.51 -25.30
C SER A 258 3.50 13.27 -24.80
N SER A 259 4.55 13.32 -25.62
CA SER A 259 5.78 14.01 -25.29
C SER A 259 5.41 15.39 -24.72
N LEU A 260 5.51 15.52 -23.41
CA LEU A 260 5.62 16.82 -22.80
C LEU A 260 6.83 17.42 -23.49
N SER A 261 6.59 18.35 -24.45
CA SER A 261 7.60 19.32 -24.79
C SER A 261 7.96 19.94 -23.43
N LEU A 262 9.02 19.43 -22.83
CA LEU A 262 9.76 20.11 -21.80
C LEU A 262 10.33 21.37 -22.48
N SER A 263 9.47 22.34 -22.72
CA SER A 263 9.90 23.73 -22.84
C SER A 263 10.50 24.02 -21.46
N GLU A 264 11.80 24.29 -21.45
CA GLU A 264 12.63 24.58 -20.25
C GLU A 264 12.13 25.78 -19.42
N GLU A 265 10.89 26.23 -19.54
CA GLU A 265 10.39 27.46 -18.97
C GLU A 265 9.43 27.32 -17.78
N ASN A 266 9.25 26.17 -17.15
CA ASN A 266 8.37 26.11 -15.95
C ASN A 266 8.87 25.20 -14.82
N THR A 267 10.13 25.32 -14.45
CA THR A 267 10.67 24.75 -13.21
C THR A 267 10.59 25.77 -12.07
N LYS A 268 9.41 26.21 -11.70
CA LYS A 268 9.13 26.84 -10.39
C LYS A 268 7.79 26.36 -9.88
N LEU A 269 7.80 25.20 -9.24
CA LEU A 269 6.75 24.85 -8.28
C LEU A 269 6.88 25.83 -7.11
N PRO A 270 5.84 26.57 -6.72
CA PRO A 270 5.87 27.32 -5.48
C PRO A 270 5.93 26.33 -4.33
N LEU A 271 6.99 26.39 -3.55
CA LEU A 271 7.05 25.81 -2.22
C LEU A 271 5.89 26.42 -1.41
N CYS A 272 4.91 25.60 -1.07
CA CYS A 272 3.90 25.97 -0.07
C CYS A 272 4.63 26.19 1.25
N ALA A 273 4.62 27.42 1.74
CA ALA A 273 5.03 27.83 3.06
C ALA A 273 4.03 27.29 4.12
#